data_7db0b60b42807a6a161f15214d4e7d05
#
_entry.id   7db0b60b42807a6a161f15214d4e7d05
#
_cell.length_a   1.000
_cell.length_b   1.000
_cell.length_c   1.000
_cell.angle_alpha   90.00
_cell.angle_beta   90.00
_cell.angle_gamma   90.00
#
_symmetry.space_group_name_H-M   'P 1'
#
loop_
_entity.id
_entity.type
_entity.pdbx_description
1 polymer ?
#
loop_
_entity_poly.entity_id
_entity_poly.type
_entity_poly.pdbx_seq_one_letter_code
_entity_poly.pdbx_strand_id
1 'polypeptide(L)'
;MTLETHLRLNYLLSQYKTKYEKYYSKSDLEYVMKNFVNRFEDRDCINNLLLQAYEECGLSEELSVNLYGSFINHIRTDCDINGDLLEVGCGVIPSLAKSLKRRQTSGTITVMDPVIKIPEYGDLRIINGTFTEQTDVSKYKLIYGTFPCEATSAMIHSSYENDVDLYLALCGCADGKLYLDYYEYLFYLEDTMETLSNKTGRNFDIFEYSDLPYPLIKTYR
;
A
#
# COMPACT_ATOMS: atom_id res chain seq x y z
N MET A 1 13.20 -0.37 1.20
CA MET A 1 13.24 -1.84 1.39
C MET A 1 14.53 -2.21 2.10
N THR A 2 14.46 -2.97 3.21
CA THR A 2 15.64 -3.37 3.96
C THR A 2 16.48 -4.38 3.14
N LEU A 3 17.79 -4.47 3.45
CA LEU A 3 18.67 -5.47 2.83
C LEU A 3 18.15 -6.90 3.06
N GLU A 4 17.60 -7.17 4.23
CA GLU A 4 17.01 -8.47 4.57
C GLU A 4 15.82 -8.80 3.66
N THR A 5 14.91 -7.85 3.45
CA THR A 5 13.77 -8.01 2.54
C THR A 5 14.23 -8.28 1.11
N HIS A 6 15.27 -7.57 0.67
CA HIS A 6 15.86 -7.79 -0.65
C HIS A 6 16.47 -9.20 -0.79
N LEU A 7 17.26 -9.64 0.18
CA LEU A 7 17.88 -10.96 0.15
C LEU A 7 16.82 -12.06 0.17
N ARG A 8 15.75 -11.88 0.93
CA ARG A 8 14.66 -12.85 0.99
C ARG A 8 13.83 -12.88 -0.29
N LEU A 9 13.56 -11.73 -0.90
CA LEU A 9 12.91 -11.67 -2.21
C LEU A 9 13.74 -12.39 -3.27
N ASN A 10 15.06 -12.16 -3.30
CA ASN A 10 15.98 -12.86 -4.17
C ASN A 10 15.95 -14.37 -3.94
N TYR A 11 15.92 -14.81 -2.69
CA TYR A 11 15.80 -16.21 -2.33
C TYR A 11 14.48 -16.80 -2.84
N LEU A 12 13.35 -16.17 -2.58
CA LEU A 12 12.03 -16.63 -3.01
C LEU A 12 11.94 -16.71 -4.54
N LEU A 13 12.38 -15.68 -5.24
CA LEU A 13 12.41 -15.69 -6.71
C LEU A 13 13.37 -16.77 -7.26
N SER A 14 14.47 -17.07 -6.59
CA SER A 14 15.37 -18.14 -6.99
C SER A 14 14.75 -19.53 -6.86
N GLN A 15 13.89 -19.76 -5.86
CA GLN A 15 13.16 -21.02 -5.68
C GLN A 15 12.20 -21.29 -6.85
N TYR A 16 11.64 -20.23 -7.42
CA TYR A 16 10.68 -20.32 -8.53
C TYR A 16 11.29 -20.00 -9.89
N LYS A 17 12.60 -19.87 -9.95
CA LYS A 17 13.35 -19.47 -11.14
C LYS A 17 12.94 -20.25 -12.40
N THR A 18 12.80 -21.57 -12.30
CA THR A 18 12.45 -22.43 -13.44
C THR A 18 11.06 -22.10 -14.00
N LYS A 19 10.11 -21.69 -13.15
CA LYS A 19 8.77 -21.27 -13.58
C LYS A 19 8.78 -19.91 -14.23
N TYR A 20 9.57 -18.98 -13.68
CA TYR A 20 9.67 -17.62 -14.21
C TYR A 20 10.44 -17.55 -15.52
N GLU A 21 11.50 -18.35 -15.70
CA GLU A 21 12.25 -18.44 -16.95
C GLU A 21 11.40 -18.91 -18.14
N LYS A 22 10.25 -19.51 -17.89
CA LYS A 22 9.27 -19.85 -18.92
C LYS A 22 8.60 -18.62 -19.53
N TYR A 23 8.41 -17.56 -18.76
CA TYR A 23 7.65 -16.36 -19.14
C TYR A 23 8.54 -15.14 -19.32
N TYR A 24 9.67 -15.09 -18.63
CA TYR A 24 10.62 -13.99 -18.64
C TYR A 24 12.03 -14.51 -18.92
N SER A 25 12.77 -13.76 -19.70
CA SER A 25 14.20 -14.06 -19.86
C SER A 25 14.93 -13.85 -18.52
N LYS A 26 16.10 -14.47 -18.39
CA LYS A 26 16.95 -14.27 -17.21
C LYS A 26 17.30 -12.79 -17.00
N SER A 27 17.51 -12.05 -18.10
CA SER A 27 17.78 -10.61 -18.05
C SER A 27 16.60 -9.80 -17.56
N ASP A 28 15.37 -10.20 -17.92
CA ASP A 28 14.16 -9.51 -17.43
C ASP A 28 13.97 -9.72 -15.93
N LEU A 29 14.21 -10.94 -15.43
CA LEU A 29 14.16 -11.24 -14.01
C LEU A 29 15.25 -10.51 -13.23
N GLU A 30 16.48 -10.46 -13.73
CA GLU A 30 17.58 -9.70 -13.13
C GLU A 30 17.29 -8.20 -13.14
N TYR A 31 16.68 -7.67 -14.20
CA TYR A 31 16.25 -6.29 -14.31
C TYR A 31 15.14 -5.97 -13.32
N VAL A 32 14.08 -6.79 -13.27
CA VAL A 32 12.99 -6.64 -12.30
C VAL A 32 13.51 -6.69 -10.87
N MET A 33 14.37 -7.64 -10.54
CA MET A 33 14.96 -7.76 -9.22
C MET A 33 15.82 -6.56 -8.85
N LYS A 34 16.63 -6.06 -9.76
CA LYS A 34 17.48 -4.88 -9.56
C LYS A 34 16.64 -3.61 -9.38
N ASN A 35 15.59 -3.46 -10.15
CA ASN A 35 14.74 -2.26 -10.14
C ASN A 35 13.64 -2.32 -9.07
N PHE A 36 13.20 -3.50 -8.65
CA PHE A 36 12.35 -3.66 -7.46
C PHE A 36 13.02 -3.10 -6.19
N VAL A 37 14.35 -3.12 -6.17
CA VAL A 37 15.13 -2.52 -5.07
C VAL A 37 15.26 -1.00 -5.20
N ASN A 38 15.36 -0.50 -6.43
CA ASN A 38 15.84 0.87 -6.65
C ASN A 38 14.77 1.86 -7.10
N ARG A 39 13.66 1.46 -7.66
CA ARG A 39 12.45 2.28 -7.99
C ARG A 39 11.49 1.55 -8.92
N PHE A 40 10.27 1.88 -8.80
CA PHE A 40 9.07 1.55 -9.55
C PHE A 40 9.04 2.08 -11.02
N GLU A 41 10.15 2.10 -11.74
CA GLU A 41 10.18 2.64 -13.10
C GLU A 41 9.49 1.75 -14.13
N ASP A 42 9.32 0.45 -13.82
CA ASP A 42 8.54 -0.46 -14.66
C ASP A 42 7.49 -1.21 -13.83
N ARG A 43 6.48 -0.46 -13.37
CA ARG A 43 5.37 -0.99 -12.58
C ARG A 43 4.66 -2.15 -13.28
N ASP A 44 4.50 -2.07 -14.59
CA ASP A 44 3.76 -3.08 -15.35
C ASP A 44 4.51 -4.42 -15.39
N CYS A 45 5.81 -4.40 -15.54
CA CYS A 45 6.63 -5.60 -15.49
C CYS A 45 6.59 -6.25 -14.10
N ILE A 46 6.76 -5.44 -13.04
CA ILE A 46 6.70 -5.93 -11.65
C ILE A 46 5.31 -6.46 -11.31
N ASN A 47 4.26 -5.75 -11.70
CA ASN A 47 2.88 -6.15 -11.47
C ASN A 47 2.55 -7.46 -12.19
N ASN A 48 3.01 -7.63 -13.44
CA ASN A 48 2.81 -8.86 -14.18
C ASN A 48 3.59 -10.03 -13.56
N LEU A 49 4.81 -9.80 -13.09
CA LEU A 49 5.60 -10.80 -12.38
C LEU A 49 4.92 -11.23 -11.06
N LEU A 50 4.44 -10.26 -10.27
CA LEU A 50 3.73 -10.55 -9.04
C LEU A 50 2.42 -11.31 -9.29
N LEU A 51 1.67 -10.94 -10.33
CA LEU A 51 0.46 -11.64 -10.72
C LEU A 51 0.73 -13.09 -11.09
N GLN A 52 1.75 -13.34 -11.90
CA GLN A 52 2.17 -14.70 -12.25
C GLN A 52 2.68 -15.48 -11.04
N ALA A 53 3.44 -14.84 -10.16
CA ALA A 53 3.90 -15.45 -8.92
C ALA A 53 2.72 -15.86 -8.02
N TYR A 54 1.67 -15.04 -7.99
CA TYR A 54 0.44 -15.37 -7.30
C TYR A 54 -0.26 -16.58 -7.92
N GLU A 55 -0.54 -16.51 -9.23
CA GLU A 55 -1.31 -17.52 -9.94
C GLU A 55 -0.63 -18.90 -9.96
N GLU A 56 0.70 -18.93 -10.11
CA GLU A 56 1.43 -20.17 -10.30
C GLU A 56 2.07 -20.72 -9.02
N CYS A 57 2.38 -19.88 -8.05
CA CYS A 57 3.24 -20.25 -6.91
C CYS A 57 2.70 -19.86 -5.55
N GLY A 58 1.62 -19.09 -5.45
CA GLY A 58 1.14 -18.54 -4.18
C GLY A 58 2.12 -17.55 -3.51
N LEU A 59 3.10 -17.05 -4.26
CA LEU A 59 4.21 -16.23 -3.75
C LEU A 59 3.76 -14.89 -3.15
N SER A 60 2.57 -14.41 -3.50
CA SER A 60 2.02 -13.16 -2.97
C SER A 60 1.94 -13.13 -1.44
N GLU A 61 1.64 -14.27 -0.81
CA GLU A 61 1.56 -14.34 0.65
C GLU A 61 2.93 -14.17 1.31
N GLU A 62 3.96 -14.78 0.74
CA GLU A 62 5.33 -14.69 1.24
C GLU A 62 5.92 -13.29 0.98
N LEU A 63 5.63 -12.71 -0.18
CA LEU A 63 6.04 -11.34 -0.49
C LEU A 63 5.39 -10.33 0.46
N SER A 64 4.11 -10.47 0.79
CA SER A 64 3.42 -9.55 1.69
C SER A 64 4.02 -9.56 3.09
N VAL A 65 4.37 -10.72 3.62
CA VAL A 65 5.01 -10.84 4.94
C VAL A 65 6.36 -10.10 4.96
N ASN A 66 7.10 -10.13 3.88
CA ASN A 66 8.43 -9.53 3.80
C ASN A 66 8.41 -8.04 3.46
N LEU A 67 7.49 -7.62 2.58
CA LEU A 67 7.39 -6.22 2.13
C LEU A 67 6.64 -5.34 3.12
N TYR A 68 5.65 -5.89 3.80
CA TYR A 68 4.71 -5.13 4.61
C TYR A 68 4.74 -5.51 6.09
N GLY A 69 5.64 -6.41 6.51
CA GLY A 69 5.67 -6.94 7.88
C GLY A 69 5.75 -5.85 8.95
N SER A 70 6.66 -4.90 8.79
CA SER A 70 6.78 -3.75 9.70
C SER A 70 5.55 -2.86 9.66
N PHE A 71 5.07 -2.50 8.48
CA PHE A 71 3.84 -1.70 8.34
C PHE A 71 2.63 -2.39 9.00
N ILE A 72 2.47 -3.71 8.80
CA ILE A 72 1.39 -4.49 9.43
C ILE A 72 1.50 -4.47 10.95
N ASN A 73 2.70 -4.53 11.50
CA ASN A 73 2.90 -4.46 12.94
C ASN A 73 2.53 -3.07 13.47
N HIS A 74 2.97 -2.02 12.80
CA HIS A 74 2.68 -0.65 13.19
C HIS A 74 1.18 -0.33 13.10
N ILE A 75 0.51 -0.60 11.98
CA ILE A 75 -0.93 -0.33 11.85
C ILE A 75 -1.77 -1.06 12.91
N ARG A 76 -1.36 -2.27 13.32
CA ARG A 76 -2.03 -3.03 14.39
C ARG A 76 -1.78 -2.46 15.79
N THR A 77 -0.66 -1.81 15.99
CA THR A 77 -0.33 -1.16 17.26
C THR A 77 -1.02 0.19 17.39
N ASP A 78 -1.05 0.93 16.28
CA ASP A 78 -1.47 2.31 16.24
C ASP A 78 -2.98 2.49 15.97
N CYS A 79 -3.62 1.47 15.36
CA CYS A 79 -5.01 1.53 14.95
C CYS A 79 -5.79 0.29 15.39
N ASP A 80 -7.09 0.49 15.63
CA ASP A 80 -8.01 -0.64 15.76
C ASP A 80 -8.39 -1.17 14.38
N ILE A 81 -7.85 -2.34 14.04
CA ILE A 81 -8.06 -3.00 12.76
C ILE A 81 -9.35 -3.83 12.69
N ASN A 82 -10.18 -3.84 13.74
CA ASN A 82 -11.45 -4.54 13.72
C ASN A 82 -12.56 -3.63 13.20
N GLY A 83 -13.44 -4.18 12.38
CA GLY A 83 -14.48 -3.45 11.66
C GLY A 83 -14.24 -3.42 10.16
N ASP A 84 -15.00 -2.62 9.44
CA ASP A 84 -14.86 -2.51 8.00
C ASP A 84 -13.71 -1.57 7.64
N LEU A 85 -12.76 -2.04 6.85
CA LEU A 85 -11.55 -1.34 6.45
C LEU A 85 -11.50 -1.17 4.93
N LEU A 86 -10.81 -0.13 4.47
CA LEU A 86 -10.55 0.12 3.06
C LEU A 86 -9.04 0.24 2.80
N GLU A 87 -8.48 -0.68 2.04
CA GLU A 87 -7.15 -0.53 1.45
C GLU A 87 -7.24 0.17 0.11
N VAL A 88 -6.47 1.24 -0.07
CA VAL A 88 -6.35 1.99 -1.33
C VAL A 88 -4.94 1.87 -1.87
N GLY A 89 -4.82 1.59 -3.18
CA GLY A 89 -3.52 1.43 -3.81
C GLY A 89 -2.89 0.06 -3.54
N CYS A 90 -3.71 -1.00 -3.53
CA CYS A 90 -3.25 -2.36 -3.26
C CYS A 90 -2.43 -2.98 -4.41
N GLY A 91 -2.39 -2.31 -5.57
CA GLY A 91 -1.76 -2.83 -6.77
C GLY A 91 -2.52 -3.98 -7.41
N VAL A 92 -1.82 -4.81 -8.17
CA VAL A 92 -2.41 -5.93 -8.91
C VAL A 92 -2.92 -7.02 -7.96
N ILE A 93 -2.25 -7.21 -6.82
CA ILE A 93 -2.53 -8.25 -5.82
C ILE A 93 -2.65 -7.61 -4.43
N PRO A 94 -3.79 -7.74 -3.73
CA PRO A 94 -4.01 -7.14 -2.42
C PRO A 94 -3.33 -7.93 -1.27
N SER A 95 -2.01 -8.07 -1.35
CA SER A 95 -1.24 -8.89 -0.41
C SER A 95 -1.22 -8.31 1.02
N LEU A 96 -1.21 -6.98 1.14
CA LEU A 96 -1.27 -6.30 2.44
C LEU A 96 -2.61 -6.55 3.12
N ALA A 97 -3.74 -6.34 2.40
CA ALA A 97 -5.09 -6.62 2.92
C ALA A 97 -5.23 -8.08 3.37
N LYS A 98 -4.72 -9.03 2.57
CA LYS A 98 -4.76 -10.45 2.92
C LYS A 98 -4.02 -10.74 4.21
N SER A 99 -2.84 -10.16 4.37
CA SER A 99 -2.05 -10.33 5.59
C SER A 99 -2.68 -9.66 6.81
N LEU A 100 -3.32 -8.51 6.62
CA LEU A 100 -4.03 -7.82 7.70
C LEU A 100 -5.32 -8.57 8.08
N LYS A 101 -6.07 -9.09 7.09
CA LYS A 101 -7.30 -9.87 7.31
C LYS A 101 -7.10 -11.08 8.19
N ARG A 102 -5.98 -11.77 8.07
CA ARG A 102 -5.61 -12.89 8.94
C ARG A 102 -5.46 -12.53 10.43
N ARG A 103 -5.32 -11.25 10.72
CA ARG A 103 -5.14 -10.69 12.06
C ARG A 103 -6.36 -9.94 12.57
N GLN A 104 -7.32 -9.70 11.70
CA GLN A 104 -8.59 -9.08 12.02
C GLN A 104 -9.52 -10.12 12.63
N THR A 105 -10.22 -9.76 13.71
CA THR A 105 -11.17 -10.66 14.38
C THR A 105 -12.61 -10.45 13.93
N SER A 106 -12.93 -9.27 13.37
CA SER A 106 -14.27 -8.92 12.90
C SER A 106 -14.23 -7.88 11.79
N GLY A 107 -15.25 -7.84 10.95
CA GLY A 107 -15.41 -6.89 9.85
C GLY A 107 -14.87 -7.39 8.52
N THR A 108 -14.96 -6.54 7.51
CA THR A 108 -14.58 -6.83 6.13
C THR A 108 -13.44 -5.90 5.71
N ILE A 109 -12.49 -6.40 4.94
CA ILE A 109 -11.53 -5.56 4.24
C ILE A 109 -11.96 -5.43 2.79
N THR A 110 -12.18 -4.20 2.37
CA THR A 110 -12.38 -3.84 0.96
C THR A 110 -11.04 -3.34 0.42
N VAL A 111 -10.71 -3.71 -0.79
CA VAL A 111 -9.52 -3.24 -1.51
C VAL A 111 -9.92 -2.51 -2.77
N MET A 112 -9.26 -1.39 -3.07
CA MET A 112 -9.55 -0.57 -4.24
C MET A 112 -8.26 -0.17 -4.96
N ASP A 113 -8.18 -0.54 -6.24
CA ASP A 113 -7.08 -0.14 -7.11
C ASP A 113 -7.51 -0.26 -8.58
N PRO A 114 -7.16 0.68 -9.47
CA PRO A 114 -7.53 0.62 -10.90
C PRO A 114 -6.82 -0.49 -11.67
N VAL A 115 -5.69 -0.99 -11.16
CA VAL A 115 -4.90 -2.04 -11.83
C VAL A 115 -5.15 -3.44 -11.28
N ILE A 116 -6.03 -3.59 -10.29
CA ILE A 116 -6.32 -4.90 -9.72
C ILE A 116 -6.93 -5.83 -10.78
N LYS A 117 -6.32 -7.00 -10.98
CA LYS A 117 -6.74 -7.96 -12.01
C LYS A 117 -7.40 -9.20 -11.45
N ILE A 118 -7.32 -9.39 -10.15
CA ILE A 118 -7.86 -10.56 -9.47
C ILE A 118 -9.31 -10.27 -9.11
N PRO A 119 -10.29 -11.05 -9.62
CA PRO A 119 -11.70 -10.81 -9.33
C PRO A 119 -12.07 -11.21 -7.89
N GLU A 120 -11.37 -12.19 -7.34
CA GLU A 120 -11.58 -12.71 -5.98
C GLU A 120 -10.24 -13.00 -5.30
N TYR A 121 -10.14 -12.70 -4.04
CA TYR A 121 -8.96 -13.02 -3.24
C TYR A 121 -9.35 -13.33 -1.80
N GLY A 122 -9.70 -14.58 -1.57
CA GLY A 122 -10.16 -15.03 -0.26
C GLY A 122 -11.48 -14.37 0.14
N ASP A 123 -11.49 -13.79 1.33
CA ASP A 123 -12.64 -13.11 1.94
C ASP A 123 -12.56 -11.57 1.83
N LEU A 124 -11.76 -11.04 0.90
CA LEU A 124 -11.66 -9.63 0.61
C LEU A 124 -12.75 -9.19 -0.36
N ARG A 125 -13.25 -7.99 -0.17
CA ARG A 125 -14.12 -7.33 -1.15
C ARG A 125 -13.24 -6.53 -2.13
N ILE A 126 -13.33 -6.83 -3.41
CA ILE A 126 -12.50 -6.22 -4.45
C ILE A 126 -13.30 -5.17 -5.21
N ILE A 127 -12.71 -3.98 -5.39
CA ILE A 127 -13.22 -2.91 -6.23
C ILE A 127 -12.11 -2.54 -7.22
N ASN A 128 -12.34 -2.82 -8.50
CA ASN A 128 -11.50 -2.32 -9.57
C ASN A 128 -11.93 -0.89 -9.89
N GLY A 129 -11.17 0.08 -9.48
CA GLY A 129 -11.53 1.50 -9.66
C GLY A 129 -10.51 2.43 -9.03
N THR A 130 -10.58 3.69 -9.46
CA THR A 130 -9.76 4.77 -8.93
C THR A 130 -10.40 5.38 -7.69
N PHE A 131 -9.64 5.54 -6.63
CA PHE A 131 -10.06 6.29 -5.46
C PHE A 131 -10.05 7.79 -5.75
N THR A 132 -11.12 8.46 -5.37
CA THR A 132 -11.27 9.92 -5.51
C THR A 132 -11.94 10.50 -4.27
N GLU A 133 -11.96 11.82 -4.13
CA GLU A 133 -12.67 12.51 -3.04
C GLU A 133 -14.18 12.22 -3.01
N GLN A 134 -14.78 11.82 -4.14
CA GLN A 134 -16.20 11.42 -4.22
C GLN A 134 -16.44 9.96 -3.80
N THR A 135 -15.39 9.20 -3.51
CA THR A 135 -15.54 7.82 -3.04
C THR A 135 -16.18 7.81 -1.65
N ASP A 136 -17.35 7.17 -1.52
CA ASP A 136 -18.02 7.04 -0.23
C ASP A 136 -17.23 6.12 0.71
N VAL A 137 -16.66 6.73 1.73
CA VAL A 137 -15.86 6.04 2.75
C VAL A 137 -16.55 5.98 4.11
N SER A 138 -17.74 6.53 4.27
CA SER A 138 -18.44 6.71 5.55
C SER A 138 -18.70 5.41 6.32
N LYS A 139 -18.74 4.27 5.65
CA LYS A 139 -18.93 2.94 6.23
C LYS A 139 -17.66 2.30 6.78
N TYR A 140 -16.50 2.81 6.42
CA TYR A 140 -15.23 2.25 6.86
C TYR A 140 -14.78 2.91 8.17
N LYS A 141 -14.16 2.13 9.01
CA LYS A 141 -13.55 2.60 10.25
C LYS A 141 -12.15 3.18 10.00
N LEU A 142 -11.43 2.59 9.05
CA LEU A 142 -10.07 2.95 8.72
C LEU A 142 -9.85 2.84 7.21
N ILE A 143 -9.27 3.88 6.64
CA ILE A 143 -8.70 3.88 5.30
C ILE A 143 -7.20 3.71 5.46
N TYR A 144 -6.57 2.81 4.71
CA TYR A 144 -5.13 2.62 4.78
C TYR A 144 -4.54 2.30 3.42
N GLY A 145 -3.22 2.47 3.30
CA GLY A 145 -2.51 2.14 2.09
C GLY A 145 -1.01 2.29 2.23
N THR A 146 -0.29 1.58 1.38
CA THR A 146 1.14 1.76 1.20
C THR A 146 1.40 2.29 -0.19
N PHE A 147 1.97 3.50 -0.26
CA PHE A 147 2.32 4.15 -1.53
C PHE A 147 1.13 4.34 -2.49
N PRO A 148 0.00 4.88 -2.02
CA PRO A 148 -1.19 5.07 -2.86
C PRO A 148 -1.00 6.16 -3.92
N CYS A 149 0.16 6.81 -3.95
CA CYS A 149 0.58 7.80 -4.97
C CYS A 149 -0.49 8.86 -5.23
N GLU A 150 -1.11 8.83 -6.41
CA GLU A 150 -2.12 9.82 -6.84
C GLU A 150 -3.37 9.87 -5.96
N ALA A 151 -3.64 8.84 -5.16
CA ALA A 151 -4.76 8.82 -4.26
C ALA A 151 -4.48 9.46 -2.89
N THR A 152 -3.23 9.79 -2.56
CA THR A 152 -2.83 10.29 -1.22
C THR A 152 -3.65 11.48 -0.77
N SER A 153 -3.72 12.54 -1.57
CA SER A 153 -4.49 13.76 -1.23
C SER A 153 -5.97 13.46 -1.08
N ALA A 154 -6.55 12.67 -1.98
CA ALA A 154 -7.95 12.29 -1.91
C ALA A 154 -8.27 11.47 -0.66
N MET A 155 -7.38 10.56 -0.24
CA MET A 155 -7.55 9.78 0.98
C MET A 155 -7.51 10.68 2.23
N ILE A 156 -6.60 11.66 2.29
CA ILE A 156 -6.53 12.63 3.37
C ILE A 156 -7.84 13.42 3.45
N HIS A 157 -8.28 14.05 2.36
CA HIS A 157 -9.52 14.81 2.33
C HIS A 157 -10.73 13.96 2.74
N SER A 158 -10.88 12.77 2.17
CA SER A 158 -11.98 11.86 2.49
C SER A 158 -12.00 11.43 3.96
N SER A 159 -10.84 11.23 4.59
CA SER A 159 -10.70 10.92 6.01
C SER A 159 -11.30 12.02 6.88
N TYR A 160 -10.95 13.26 6.62
CA TYR A 160 -11.44 14.40 7.38
C TYR A 160 -12.93 14.69 7.14
N GLU A 161 -13.39 14.62 5.89
CA GLU A 161 -14.78 14.93 5.53
C GLU A 161 -15.77 13.88 6.03
N ASN A 162 -15.37 12.63 6.12
CA ASN A 162 -16.23 11.53 6.53
C ASN A 162 -15.97 11.05 7.97
N ASP A 163 -15.06 11.71 8.71
CA ASP A 163 -14.71 11.33 10.08
C ASP A 163 -14.20 9.87 10.19
N VAL A 164 -13.37 9.44 9.24
CA VAL A 164 -12.80 8.10 9.15
C VAL A 164 -11.31 8.16 9.44
N ASP A 165 -10.79 7.23 10.22
CA ASP A 165 -9.36 7.17 10.51
C ASP A 165 -8.55 6.83 9.24
N LEU A 166 -7.33 7.35 9.17
CA LEU A 166 -6.41 7.14 8.06
C LEU A 166 -5.06 6.64 8.56
N TYR A 167 -4.45 5.71 7.82
CA TYR A 167 -3.08 5.26 8.07
C TYR A 167 -2.35 5.00 6.76
N LEU A 168 -1.41 5.87 6.42
CA LEU A 168 -0.71 5.86 5.14
C LEU A 168 0.80 5.71 5.31
N ALA A 169 1.39 4.91 4.44
CA ALA A 169 2.81 4.97 4.15
C ALA A 169 3.05 5.78 2.88
N LEU A 170 3.82 6.86 2.99
CA LEU A 170 4.12 7.72 1.85
C LEU A 170 5.23 7.12 0.99
N CYS A 171 5.08 7.22 -0.33
CA CYS A 171 6.21 7.01 -1.24
C CYS A 171 6.94 8.34 -1.50
N GLY A 172 8.12 8.26 -2.12
CA GLY A 172 8.83 9.46 -2.57
C GLY A 172 8.21 10.14 -3.80
N CYS A 173 6.98 9.77 -4.19
CA CYS A 173 6.27 10.34 -5.33
C CYS A 173 5.38 11.48 -4.85
N ALA A 174 5.43 12.62 -5.51
CA ALA A 174 4.67 13.81 -5.15
C ALA A 174 3.28 13.83 -5.82
N ASP A 175 2.45 12.81 -5.60
CA ASP A 175 1.02 12.78 -5.99
C ASP A 175 0.75 13.27 -7.44
N GLY A 176 1.59 12.84 -8.40
CA GLY A 176 1.53 13.33 -9.78
C GLY A 176 1.92 14.80 -9.97
N LYS A 177 2.23 15.54 -8.92
CA LYS A 177 2.72 16.92 -8.97
C LYS A 177 4.23 16.92 -9.17
N LEU A 178 4.66 16.84 -10.39
CA LEU A 178 6.06 16.71 -10.82
C LEU A 178 7.00 17.87 -10.41
N TYR A 179 6.51 18.86 -9.66
CA TYR A 179 7.22 20.12 -9.41
C TYR A 179 7.69 20.29 -7.95
N LEU A 180 7.25 19.40 -7.07
CA LEU A 180 7.66 19.47 -5.68
C LEU A 180 8.75 18.43 -5.44
N ASP A 181 9.82 18.82 -4.78
CA ASP A 181 10.68 17.83 -4.19
C ASP A 181 9.96 17.11 -3.03
N TYR A 182 10.58 16.07 -2.51
CA TYR A 182 9.96 15.26 -1.47
C TYR A 182 9.61 16.03 -0.20
N TYR A 183 10.46 16.97 0.21
CA TYR A 183 10.24 17.78 1.42
C TYR A 183 9.17 18.83 1.21
N GLU A 184 9.15 19.49 0.06
CA GLU A 184 8.08 20.42 -0.32
C GLU A 184 6.73 19.70 -0.35
N TYR A 185 6.69 18.45 -0.82
CA TYR A 185 5.48 17.65 -0.80
C TYR A 185 5.03 17.29 0.63
N LEU A 186 5.95 16.92 1.51
CA LEU A 186 5.62 16.68 2.92
C LEU A 186 5.07 17.94 3.60
N PHE A 187 5.70 19.10 3.39
CA PHE A 187 5.19 20.37 3.92
C PHE A 187 3.81 20.72 3.37
N TYR A 188 3.58 20.47 2.08
CA TYR A 188 2.24 20.64 1.49
C TYR A 188 1.20 19.74 2.14
N LEU A 189 1.51 18.49 2.40
CA LEU A 189 0.60 17.58 3.08
C LEU A 189 0.35 17.99 4.54
N GLU A 190 1.38 18.41 5.26
CA GLU A 190 1.29 18.90 6.63
C GLU A 190 0.38 20.12 6.71
N ASP A 191 0.62 21.15 5.90
CA ASP A 191 -0.21 22.37 5.81
C ASP A 191 -1.68 22.05 5.48
N THR A 192 -1.88 21.13 4.54
CA THR A 192 -3.22 20.64 4.19
C THR A 192 -3.90 19.98 5.38
N MET A 193 -3.23 19.08 6.09
CA MET A 193 -3.79 18.39 7.24
C MET A 193 -4.03 19.34 8.42
N GLU A 194 -3.15 20.30 8.64
CA GLU A 194 -3.34 21.35 9.66
C GLU A 194 -4.60 22.18 9.39
N THR A 195 -4.81 22.58 8.14
CA THR A 195 -6.02 23.28 7.69
C THR A 195 -7.27 22.44 7.93
N LEU A 196 -7.24 21.16 7.55
CA LEU A 196 -8.37 20.24 7.74
C LEU A 196 -8.62 19.94 9.22
N SER A 197 -7.57 19.78 10.03
CA SER A 197 -7.66 19.59 11.48
C SER A 197 -8.35 20.78 12.16
N ASN A 198 -7.95 21.99 11.83
CA ASN A 198 -8.57 23.21 12.36
C ASN A 198 -10.06 23.33 12.00
N LYS A 199 -10.45 22.83 10.82
CA LYS A 199 -11.84 22.84 10.35
C LYS A 199 -12.70 21.75 11.00
N THR A 200 -12.16 20.56 11.23
CA THR A 200 -12.93 19.38 11.62
C THR A 200 -12.73 18.95 13.06
N GLY A 201 -11.67 19.41 13.72
CA GLY A 201 -11.27 18.99 15.06
C GLY A 201 -10.63 17.60 15.14
N ARG A 202 -10.28 17.00 14.00
CA ARG A 202 -9.51 15.75 13.94
C ARG A 202 -8.01 16.04 14.08
N ASN A 203 -7.30 15.12 14.69
CA ASN A 203 -5.86 15.20 14.85
C ASN A 203 -5.13 14.47 13.71
N PHE A 204 -3.84 14.77 13.57
CA PHE A 204 -2.95 14.01 12.71
C PHE A 204 -1.55 13.90 13.31
N ASP A 205 -0.83 12.87 12.90
CA ASP A 205 0.59 12.70 13.15
C ASP A 205 1.30 12.37 11.84
N ILE A 206 2.47 12.95 11.63
CA ILE A 206 3.46 12.50 10.64
C ILE A 206 4.65 11.98 11.43
N PHE A 207 5.01 10.73 11.22
CA PHE A 207 6.05 10.08 12.01
C PHE A 207 6.87 9.08 11.20
N GLU A 208 8.07 8.79 11.70
CA GLU A 208 8.99 7.84 11.09
C GLU A 208 9.33 6.73 12.09
N TYR A 209 9.33 5.51 11.62
CA TYR A 209 9.86 4.38 12.37
C TYR A 209 11.21 3.97 11.81
N SER A 210 12.13 3.59 12.67
CA SER A 210 13.49 3.19 12.27
C SER A 210 13.55 1.93 11.40
N ASP A 211 12.50 1.12 11.44
CA ASP A 211 12.35 -0.10 10.65
C ASP A 211 11.55 0.09 9.35
N LEU A 212 11.12 1.32 9.07
CA LEU A 212 10.46 1.71 7.83
C LEU A 212 11.26 2.78 7.09
N PRO A 213 11.49 2.64 5.79
CA PRO A 213 12.27 3.60 5.00
C PRO A 213 11.46 4.80 4.49
N TYR A 214 10.27 5.03 5.04
CA TYR A 214 9.32 6.05 4.60
C TYR A 214 8.49 6.56 5.77
N PRO A 215 8.06 7.83 5.74
CA PRO A 215 7.19 8.37 6.76
C PRO A 215 5.77 7.82 6.66
N LEU A 216 5.11 7.84 7.78
CA LEU A 216 3.72 7.47 7.93
C LEU A 216 2.88 8.68 8.27
N ILE A 217 1.65 8.70 7.78
CA ILE A 217 0.60 9.64 8.18
C ILE A 217 -0.50 8.87 8.88
N LYS A 218 -0.95 9.41 10.00
CA LYS A 218 -2.13 8.95 10.71
C LYS A 218 -3.07 10.13 10.96
N THR A 219 -4.37 9.95 10.71
CA THR A 219 -5.40 10.87 11.19
C THR A 219 -6.35 10.13 12.13
N TYR A 220 -6.81 10.81 13.17
CA TYR A 220 -7.64 10.22 14.21
C TYR A 220 -8.45 11.28 14.97
N ARG A 221 -9.44 10.85 15.71
CA ARG A 221 -10.20 11.69 16.65
C ARG A 221 -9.55 11.82 18.01
#